data_e0a928b31caf449b21b669bbe48cab81
#
_entry.id   e0a928b31caf449b21b669bbe48cab81
#
_cell.length_a   1.000
_cell.length_b   1.000
_cell.length_c   1.000
_cell.angle_alpha   90.00
_cell.angle_beta   90.00
_cell.angle_gamma   90.00
#
_symmetry.space_group_name_H-M   'P 1'
#
loop_
_entity.id
_entity.type
_entity.pdbx_description
1 polymer ?
#
loop_
_entity_poly.entity_id
_entity_poly.type
_entity_poly.pdbx_seq_one_letter_code
_entity_poly.pdbx_strand_id
1 'polypeptide(L)'
;MATLTGAARVAVGPDLAPYFSDDAGFVTALESAAAAQADPVWRLPFHDPYEAMIEPGIADLDNAPKGGFAGCITAALFLRRFVSDSPYAHFDIYGWQPAAAPARPKGGVGQATRAVFAALDEILTS
;
A
#
# COMPACT_ATOMS: atom_id res chain seq x y z
N MET A 1 3.36 5.24 2.52
CA MET A 1 3.13 4.07 3.37
C MET A 1 2.35 4.52 4.60
N ALA A 2 1.18 3.97 4.81
CA ALA A 2 0.30 4.41 5.91
C ALA A 2 -0.69 3.30 6.29
N THR A 3 -1.29 3.44 7.47
CA THR A 3 -2.44 2.65 7.92
C THR A 3 -3.69 3.51 7.74
N LEU A 4 -4.27 3.50 6.54
CA LEU A 4 -5.39 4.38 6.19
C LEU A 4 -6.75 3.72 6.35
N THR A 5 -6.86 2.45 5.95
CA THR A 5 -8.14 1.75 5.95
C THR A 5 -8.04 0.39 6.62
N GLY A 6 -9.13 -0.08 7.21
CA GLY A 6 -9.24 -1.47 7.64
C GLY A 6 -9.61 -2.44 6.52
N ALA A 7 -9.98 -1.90 5.36
CA ALA A 7 -10.54 -2.68 4.26
C ALA A 7 -9.55 -3.71 3.68
N ALA A 8 -8.30 -3.29 3.45
CA ALA A 8 -7.26 -4.19 2.94
C ALA A 8 -6.97 -5.32 3.94
N ARG A 9 -6.86 -5.00 5.22
CA ARG A 9 -6.63 -6.00 6.29
C ARG A 9 -7.72 -7.05 6.38
N VAL A 10 -8.97 -6.66 6.15
CA VAL A 10 -10.10 -7.61 6.12
C VAL A 10 -9.93 -8.60 4.96
N ALA A 11 -9.42 -8.14 3.82
CA ALA A 11 -9.25 -8.98 2.63
C ALA A 11 -8.03 -9.90 2.71
N VAL A 12 -6.87 -9.38 3.15
CA VAL A 12 -5.58 -10.09 3.07
C VAL A 12 -4.98 -10.45 4.43
N GLY A 13 -5.65 -10.12 5.52
CA GLY A 13 -5.15 -10.35 6.87
C GLY A 13 -4.13 -9.31 7.33
N PRO A 14 -3.67 -9.40 8.60
CA PRO A 14 -2.76 -8.42 9.18
C PRO A 14 -1.29 -8.61 8.79
N ASP A 15 -0.91 -9.77 8.23
CA ASP A 15 0.48 -10.14 8.01
C ASP A 15 1.01 -9.78 6.61
N LEU A 16 0.11 -9.57 5.65
CA LEU A 16 0.46 -9.13 4.31
C LEU A 16 0.40 -7.60 4.22
N ALA A 17 1.37 -7.00 3.56
CA ALA A 17 1.36 -5.58 3.26
C ALA A 17 0.75 -5.33 1.86
N PRO A 18 -0.50 -4.87 1.76
CA PRO A 18 -1.07 -4.51 0.48
C PRO A 18 -0.37 -3.29 -0.11
N TYR A 19 -0.12 -3.32 -1.42
CA TYR A 19 0.48 -2.18 -2.10
C TYR A 19 -0.12 -1.96 -3.48
N PHE A 20 0.07 -0.76 -4.00
CA PHE A 20 -0.41 -0.29 -5.29
C PHE A 20 0.75 0.37 -6.04
N SER A 21 1.00 -0.01 -7.26
CA SER A 21 1.92 0.66 -8.17
C SER A 21 1.65 0.24 -9.62
N ASP A 22 1.79 1.18 -10.55
CA ASP A 22 1.74 0.93 -11.99
C ASP A 22 3.14 0.87 -12.62
N ASP A 23 4.19 1.11 -11.85
CA ASP A 23 5.58 1.00 -12.28
C ASP A 23 6.02 -0.47 -12.27
N ALA A 24 6.19 -1.06 -13.45
CA ALA A 24 6.54 -2.46 -13.60
C ALA A 24 7.95 -2.79 -13.07
N GLY A 25 8.90 -1.87 -13.19
CA GLY A 25 10.27 -2.04 -12.65
C GLY A 25 10.25 -2.10 -11.13
N PHE A 26 9.56 -1.13 -10.52
CA PHE A 26 9.35 -1.11 -9.07
C PHE A 26 8.67 -2.39 -8.57
N VAL A 27 7.61 -2.83 -9.24
CA VAL A 27 6.86 -4.04 -8.86
C VAL A 27 7.77 -5.26 -8.87
N THR A 28 8.55 -5.45 -9.94
CA THR A 28 9.45 -6.61 -10.08
C THR A 28 10.52 -6.60 -8.98
N ALA A 29 11.19 -5.48 -8.77
CA ALA A 29 12.22 -5.35 -7.74
C ALA A 29 11.65 -5.57 -6.33
N LEU A 30 10.49 -4.96 -6.03
CA LEU A 30 9.85 -5.09 -4.72
C LEU A 30 9.43 -6.52 -4.41
N GLU A 31 8.78 -7.21 -5.35
CA GLU A 31 8.30 -8.58 -5.11
C GLU A 31 9.44 -9.57 -4.95
N SER A 32 10.52 -9.40 -5.72
CA SER A 32 11.76 -10.18 -5.56
C SER A 32 12.38 -9.96 -4.19
N ALA A 33 12.54 -8.70 -3.79
CA ALA A 33 13.09 -8.34 -2.49
C ALA A 33 12.21 -8.80 -1.32
N ALA A 34 10.89 -8.71 -1.46
CA ALA A 34 9.93 -9.17 -0.44
C ALA A 34 10.08 -10.66 -0.16
N ALA A 35 10.23 -11.46 -1.21
CA ALA A 35 10.48 -12.90 -1.08
C ALA A 35 11.83 -13.18 -0.39
N ALA A 36 12.90 -12.50 -0.80
CA ALA A 36 14.24 -12.67 -0.23
C ALA A 36 14.32 -12.25 1.24
N GLN A 37 13.58 -11.21 1.64
CA GLN A 37 13.58 -10.65 3.00
C GLN A 37 12.52 -11.27 3.92
N ALA A 38 11.71 -12.20 3.46
CA ALA A 38 10.55 -12.72 4.18
C ALA A 38 9.67 -11.57 4.76
N ASP A 39 9.43 -10.54 3.94
CA ASP A 39 8.62 -9.37 4.27
C ASP A 39 7.50 -9.27 3.22
N PRO A 40 6.41 -10.05 3.38
CA PRO A 40 5.47 -10.33 2.32
C PRO A 40 4.64 -9.10 1.95
N VAL A 41 4.46 -8.92 0.65
CA VAL A 41 3.63 -7.87 0.06
C VAL A 41 2.56 -8.48 -0.84
N TRP A 42 1.49 -7.76 -1.10
CA TRP A 42 0.44 -8.20 -2.02
C TRP A 42 -0.05 -7.04 -2.88
N ARG A 43 0.12 -7.14 -4.20
CA ARG A 43 -0.27 -6.09 -5.12
C ARG A 43 -1.79 -6.06 -5.30
N LEU A 44 -2.35 -4.85 -5.20
CA LEU A 44 -3.73 -4.53 -5.55
C LEU A 44 -3.75 -3.51 -6.72
N PRO A 45 -4.78 -3.52 -7.57
CA PRO A 45 -4.88 -2.58 -8.68
C PRO A 45 -5.38 -1.22 -8.22
N PHE A 46 -4.96 -0.14 -8.87
CA PHE A 46 -5.57 1.18 -8.70
C PHE A 46 -7.01 1.21 -9.21
N HIS A 47 -7.34 0.53 -10.27
CA HIS A 47 -8.66 0.49 -10.91
C HIS A 47 -9.24 1.88 -11.16
N ASP A 48 -8.76 2.54 -12.19
CA ASP A 48 -9.08 3.94 -12.53
C ASP A 48 -10.59 4.28 -12.58
N PRO A 49 -11.52 3.39 -12.98
CA PRO A 49 -12.94 3.70 -12.89
C PRO A 49 -13.44 4.12 -11.50
N TYR A 50 -12.74 3.72 -10.42
CA TYR A 50 -13.06 4.14 -9.05
C TYR A 50 -12.64 5.59 -8.73
N GLU A 51 -11.91 6.26 -9.63
CA GLU A 51 -11.64 7.70 -9.50
C GLU A 51 -12.93 8.51 -9.35
N ALA A 52 -14.02 8.09 -9.98
CA ALA A 52 -15.32 8.74 -9.85
C ALA A 52 -15.85 8.75 -8.40
N MET A 53 -15.40 7.83 -7.55
CA MET A 53 -15.83 7.76 -6.15
C MET A 53 -15.20 8.84 -5.28
N ILE A 54 -14.08 9.41 -5.69
CA ILE A 54 -13.38 10.50 -4.98
C ILE A 54 -13.64 11.88 -5.59
N GLU A 55 -14.46 11.94 -6.64
CA GLU A 55 -14.91 13.21 -7.20
C GLU A 55 -15.88 13.90 -6.23
N PRO A 56 -15.71 15.20 -5.98
CA PRO A 56 -16.44 15.89 -4.94
C PRO A 56 -17.82 16.36 -5.38
N GLY A 57 -18.71 16.55 -4.38
CA GLY A 57 -19.92 17.35 -4.58
C GLY A 57 -19.67 18.84 -4.39
N ILE A 58 -18.89 19.22 -3.38
CA ILE A 58 -18.65 20.62 -2.98
C ILE A 58 -17.16 20.91 -2.79
N ALA A 59 -16.39 19.96 -2.25
CA ALA A 59 -14.96 20.11 -2.02
C ALA A 59 -14.14 19.82 -3.28
N ASP A 60 -12.83 20.06 -3.28
CA ASP A 60 -11.94 19.76 -4.39
C ASP A 60 -11.77 18.25 -4.62
N LEU A 61 -11.80 17.46 -3.54
CA LEU A 61 -11.79 16.00 -3.55
C LEU A 61 -12.62 15.45 -2.39
N ASP A 62 -13.24 14.29 -2.57
CA ASP A 62 -13.88 13.54 -1.49
C ASP A 62 -12.87 12.57 -0.87
N ASN A 63 -12.43 12.86 0.35
CA ASN A 63 -11.48 12.00 1.09
C ASN A 63 -12.17 10.88 1.88
N ALA A 64 -13.50 10.83 1.88
CA ALA A 64 -14.28 9.83 2.60
C ALA A 64 -15.51 9.40 1.78
N PRO A 65 -15.31 8.83 0.59
CA PRO A 65 -16.39 8.48 -0.32
C PRO A 65 -17.40 7.55 0.36
N LYS A 66 -18.67 7.78 0.07
CA LYS A 66 -19.76 6.97 0.60
C LYS A 66 -19.74 5.57 -0.02
N GLY A 67 -19.94 4.57 0.81
CA GLY A 67 -19.99 3.17 0.40
C GLY A 67 -19.06 2.30 1.22
N GLY A 68 -19.33 0.99 1.22
CA GLY A 68 -18.58 0.00 2.01
C GLY A 68 -17.54 -0.78 1.21
N PHE A 69 -17.32 -0.43 -0.07
CA PHE A 69 -16.46 -1.20 -0.97
C PHE A 69 -15.23 -0.43 -1.42
N ALA A 70 -14.16 -1.18 -1.71
CA ALA A 70 -12.93 -0.69 -2.33
C ALA A 70 -12.22 0.45 -1.57
N GLY A 71 -12.42 0.57 -0.25
CA GLY A 71 -11.85 1.66 0.54
C GLY A 71 -10.34 1.79 0.43
N CYS A 72 -9.59 0.69 0.35
CA CYS A 72 -8.14 0.73 0.17
C CYS A 72 -7.73 1.22 -1.23
N ILE A 73 -8.51 0.88 -2.26
CA ILE A 73 -8.27 1.34 -3.64
C ILE A 73 -8.56 2.84 -3.74
N THR A 74 -9.70 3.30 -3.22
CA THR A 74 -10.05 4.71 -3.23
C THR A 74 -9.08 5.58 -2.42
N ALA A 75 -8.57 5.08 -1.30
CA ALA A 75 -7.53 5.75 -0.53
C ALA A 75 -6.22 5.88 -1.33
N ALA A 76 -5.80 4.82 -2.02
CA ALA A 76 -4.62 4.84 -2.88
C ALA A 76 -4.79 5.82 -4.06
N LEU A 77 -5.96 5.83 -4.69
CA LEU A 77 -6.30 6.77 -5.77
C LEU A 77 -6.33 8.22 -5.27
N PHE A 78 -6.92 8.45 -4.11
CA PHE A 78 -6.96 9.78 -3.49
C PHE A 78 -5.56 10.34 -3.30
N LEU A 79 -4.66 9.57 -2.72
CA LEU A 79 -3.27 9.99 -2.49
C LEU A 79 -2.50 10.15 -3.81
N ARG A 80 -2.79 9.35 -4.84
CA ARG A 80 -2.20 9.49 -6.18
C ARG A 80 -2.45 10.89 -6.78
N ARG A 81 -3.57 11.54 -6.45
CA ARG A 81 -3.90 12.89 -6.93
C ARG A 81 -2.90 13.97 -6.48
N PHE A 82 -2.15 13.71 -5.42
CA PHE A 82 -1.12 14.63 -4.91
C PHE A 82 0.27 14.35 -5.48
N VAL A 83 0.40 13.32 -6.29
CA VAL A 83 1.64 12.97 -6.98
C VAL A 83 1.45 13.31 -8.45
N SER A 84 2.28 14.19 -8.99
CA SER A 84 2.22 14.57 -10.40
C SER A 84 2.79 13.46 -11.31
N ASP A 85 3.79 13.76 -12.12
CA ASP A 85 4.34 12.84 -13.12
C ASP A 85 5.39 11.85 -12.58
N SER A 86 5.55 11.78 -11.26
CA SER A 86 6.52 10.86 -10.65
C SER A 86 5.94 9.44 -10.51
N PRO A 87 6.78 8.41 -10.63
CA PRO A 87 6.38 7.05 -10.26
C PRO A 87 5.85 7.00 -8.83
N TYR A 88 4.77 6.27 -8.64
CA TYR A 88 4.06 6.25 -7.37
C TYR A 88 3.82 4.83 -6.87
N ALA A 89 4.06 4.63 -5.59
CA ALA A 89 3.66 3.43 -4.88
C ALA A 89 2.98 3.79 -3.56
N HIS A 90 1.87 3.15 -3.28
CA HIS A 90 1.14 3.27 -2.02
C HIS A 90 1.12 1.94 -1.29
N PHE A 91 1.33 1.96 0.02
CA PHE A 91 1.21 0.80 0.90
C PHE A 91 0.18 1.10 1.98
N ASP A 92 -0.86 0.27 2.07
CA ASP A 92 -1.86 0.34 3.14
C ASP A 92 -1.60 -0.78 4.15
N ILE A 93 -0.78 -0.49 5.16
CA ILE A 93 -0.26 -1.46 6.12
C ILE A 93 -1.05 -1.47 7.44
N TYR A 94 -1.01 -2.60 8.14
CA TYR A 94 -1.50 -2.66 9.51
C TYR A 94 -0.52 -2.05 10.51
N GLY A 95 0.77 -2.37 10.36
CA GLY A 95 1.84 -1.75 11.14
C GLY A 95 1.82 -2.07 12.65
N TRP A 96 1.12 -3.11 13.08
CA TRP A 96 0.96 -3.46 14.49
C TRP A 96 1.04 -4.96 14.73
N GLN A 97 1.84 -5.36 15.73
CA GLN A 97 1.94 -6.72 16.23
C GLN A 97 1.13 -6.83 17.53
N PRO A 98 -0.05 -7.48 17.52
CA PRO A 98 -0.94 -7.47 18.68
C PRO A 98 -0.45 -8.35 19.86
N ALA A 99 0.33 -9.37 19.58
CA ALA A 99 0.91 -10.27 20.56
C ALA A 99 2.36 -10.57 20.21
N ALA A 100 3.19 -10.82 21.23
CA ALA A 100 4.57 -11.21 21.01
C ALA A 100 4.65 -12.58 20.30
N ALA A 101 5.56 -12.68 19.34
CA ALA A 101 5.94 -13.91 18.63
C ALA A 101 7.46 -13.97 18.50
N PRO A 102 8.05 -15.13 18.12
CA PRO A 102 9.49 -15.22 17.93
C PRO A 102 10.03 -14.13 16.99
N ALA A 103 11.01 -13.36 17.45
CA ALA A 103 11.61 -12.21 16.77
C ALA A 103 10.61 -11.08 16.39
N ARG A 104 9.40 -11.08 16.95
CA ARG A 104 8.36 -10.06 16.72
C ARG A 104 7.76 -9.63 18.06
N PRO A 105 8.29 -8.62 18.72
CA PRO A 105 7.71 -8.10 19.96
C PRO A 105 6.34 -7.47 19.70
N LYS A 106 5.49 -7.45 20.70
CA LYS A 106 4.24 -6.68 20.67
C LYS A 106 4.53 -5.20 20.46
N GLY A 107 3.78 -4.54 19.59
CA GLY A 107 3.92 -3.11 19.34
C GLY A 107 3.92 -2.75 17.87
N GLY A 108 4.45 -1.59 17.54
CA GLY A 108 4.63 -1.13 16.17
C GLY A 108 5.59 -2.03 15.39
N VAL A 109 5.25 -2.35 14.16
CA VAL A 109 6.06 -3.18 13.27
C VAL A 109 6.13 -2.55 11.89
N GLY A 110 7.32 -2.55 11.28
CA GLY A 110 7.51 -2.16 9.90
C GLY A 110 7.10 -3.30 8.96
N GLN A 111 6.04 -3.11 8.20
CA GLN A 111 5.64 -4.01 7.12
C GLN A 111 6.10 -3.45 5.78
N ALA A 112 6.60 -4.29 4.89
CA ALA A 112 7.20 -3.97 3.60
C ALA A 112 8.46 -3.08 3.67
N THR A 113 8.89 -2.63 4.84
CA THR A 113 10.06 -1.74 4.97
C THR A 113 11.37 -2.42 4.59
N ARG A 114 11.57 -3.68 4.97
CA ARG A 114 12.76 -4.44 4.57
C ARG A 114 12.76 -4.75 3.08
N ALA A 115 11.59 -5.11 2.54
CA ALA A 115 11.42 -5.34 1.11
C ALA A 115 11.75 -4.09 0.29
N VAL A 116 11.17 -2.95 0.67
CA VAL A 116 11.46 -1.66 0.00
C VAL A 116 12.94 -1.31 0.11
N PHE A 117 13.53 -1.41 1.30
CA PHE A 117 14.96 -1.10 1.48
C PHE A 117 15.86 -1.97 0.61
N ALA A 118 15.59 -3.28 0.57
CA ALA A 118 16.37 -4.22 -0.24
C ALA A 118 16.18 -4.02 -1.77
N ALA A 119 15.03 -3.48 -2.18
CA ALA A 119 14.76 -3.17 -3.58
C ALA A 119 15.39 -1.86 -4.08
N LEU A 120 15.82 -0.96 -3.17
CA LEU A 120 16.27 0.38 -3.56
C LEU A 120 17.44 0.39 -4.54
N ASP A 121 18.41 -0.50 -4.37
CA ASP A 121 19.57 -0.55 -5.26
C ASP A 121 19.16 -0.82 -6.71
N GLU A 122 18.23 -1.75 -6.92
CA GLU A 122 17.70 -2.09 -8.24
C GLU A 122 16.82 -0.95 -8.80
N ILE A 123 15.95 -0.38 -7.97
CA ILE A 123 15.03 0.70 -8.37
C ILE A 123 15.78 1.96 -8.77
N LEU A 124 16.85 2.32 -8.04
CA LEU A 124 17.59 3.57 -8.25
C LEU A 124 18.68 3.46 -9.32
N THR A 125 19.04 2.27 -9.76
CA THR A 125 20.08 2.03 -10.77
C THR A 125 19.56 1.57 -12.12
N SER A 126 18.27 1.30 -12.21
CA SER A 126 17.61 0.86 -13.45
C SER A 126 17.18 2.01 -14.38
#